data_f893cc21879c12514b35e0ba3fcb5ea4
#
_entry.id   f893cc21879c12514b35e0ba3fcb5ea4
#
_cell.length_a   1.000
_cell.length_b   1.000
_cell.length_c   1.000
_cell.angle_alpha   90.00
_cell.angle_beta   90.00
_cell.angle_gamma   90.00
#
_symmetry.space_group_name_H-M   'P 1'
#
loop_
_entity.id
_entity.type
_entity.pdbx_description
1 polymer ?
#
loop_
_entity_poly.entity_id
_entity_poly.type
_entity_poly.pdbx_seq_one_letter_code
_entity_poly.pdbx_strand_id
1 'polypeptide(L)'
;MVLGYSAAGYFIYILSSNLTNGFSINFRRVFPVVLIPLVLMQLISSYIRIEAYGITESRYYVVLFGIFSIVCALMLLLGKRKNPNAIVLLSAFFALISIIPPIDAFNVSKNSQQARLEEILIRNDMLAGNKIVRKSDLSGDDKYEITNISNYMYRMGYLYDMPWYPNLDNDENYYADFKNIYGFEQYYDREYTDQKDKSYINAYLDENEAINIEEFDVLVKITAHSKSSSSRFIGKIGNFTLEGRNYILHSDYDKKGNLTISVFENDNIIIEVSMKEFIEELFEKANENKLVMNQENLTVEKQNDKLKIKILINNINADIYDPDNMYFYMDAFVFVSAP
;
A
#
# COMPACT_ATOMS: atom_id res chain seq x y z
N MET A 1 -7.02 -15.97 3.11
CA MET A 1 -7.53 -16.66 4.32
C MET A 1 -8.11 -18.04 4.00
N VAL A 2 -9.11 -18.19 3.09
CA VAL A 2 -9.72 -19.49 2.70
C VAL A 2 -8.70 -20.52 2.25
N LEU A 3 -7.69 -20.13 1.44
CA LEU A 3 -6.64 -21.05 0.97
C LEU A 3 -5.80 -21.64 2.10
N GLY A 4 -5.44 -20.83 3.12
CA GLY A 4 -4.72 -21.31 4.29
C GLY A 4 -5.52 -22.34 5.08
N TYR A 5 -6.82 -22.09 5.29
CA TYR A 5 -7.72 -23.06 5.94
C TYR A 5 -7.90 -24.32 5.09
N SER A 6 -7.96 -24.19 3.76
CA SER A 6 -8.04 -25.37 2.87
C SER A 6 -6.78 -26.23 2.98
N ALA A 7 -5.60 -25.63 2.96
CA ALA A 7 -4.33 -26.35 3.10
C ALA A 7 -4.23 -27.06 4.47
N ALA A 8 -4.52 -26.34 5.55
CA ALA A 8 -4.56 -26.91 6.90
C ALA A 8 -5.61 -28.04 7.02
N GLY A 9 -6.77 -27.86 6.41
CA GLY A 9 -7.83 -28.87 6.40
C GLY A 9 -7.41 -30.15 5.66
N TYR A 10 -6.75 -30.07 4.52
CA TYR A 10 -6.19 -31.24 3.83
C TYR A 10 -5.09 -31.92 4.64
N PHE A 11 -4.22 -31.15 5.27
CA PHE A 11 -3.18 -31.69 6.14
C PHE A 11 -3.81 -32.49 7.31
N ILE A 12 -4.80 -31.91 8.00
CA ILE A 12 -5.55 -32.60 9.06
C ILE A 12 -6.30 -33.83 8.51
N TYR A 13 -6.86 -33.73 7.30
CA TYR A 13 -7.52 -34.87 6.66
C TYR A 13 -6.55 -36.05 6.48
N ILE A 14 -5.34 -35.79 5.98
CA ILE A 14 -4.30 -36.82 5.79
C ILE A 14 -3.89 -37.43 7.14
N LEU A 15 -3.58 -36.61 8.13
CA LEU A 15 -3.17 -37.06 9.46
C LEU A 15 -4.27 -37.90 10.16
N SER A 16 -5.53 -37.52 9.96
CA SER A 16 -6.68 -38.22 10.57
C SER A 16 -7.16 -39.42 9.76
N SER A 17 -6.52 -39.77 8.64
CA SER A 17 -7.03 -40.81 7.74
C SER A 17 -7.17 -42.17 8.35
N ASN A 18 -6.29 -42.54 9.27
CA ASN A 18 -6.29 -43.83 9.99
C ASN A 18 -7.02 -43.80 11.35
N LEU A 19 -7.51 -42.62 11.79
CA LEU A 19 -8.22 -42.49 13.05
C LEU A 19 -9.67 -42.91 12.89
N THR A 20 -10.17 -43.70 13.85
CA THR A 20 -11.53 -44.25 13.84
C THR A 20 -12.48 -43.61 14.87
N ASN A 21 -12.02 -42.57 15.58
CA ASN A 21 -12.86 -41.83 16.52
C ASN A 21 -13.96 -41.04 15.78
N GLY A 22 -15.08 -40.79 16.42
CA GLY A 22 -16.27 -40.16 15.85
C GLY A 22 -15.97 -38.75 15.29
N PHE A 23 -15.10 -37.98 15.95
CA PHE A 23 -14.70 -36.66 15.50
C PHE A 23 -13.99 -36.72 14.15
N SER A 24 -12.97 -37.57 14.02
CA SER A 24 -12.20 -37.73 12.77
C SER A 24 -13.06 -38.20 11.59
N ILE A 25 -13.99 -39.11 11.86
CA ILE A 25 -14.94 -39.63 10.86
C ILE A 25 -15.85 -38.49 10.36
N ASN A 26 -16.43 -37.73 11.29
CA ASN A 26 -17.29 -36.59 10.94
C ASN A 26 -16.54 -35.50 10.23
N PHE A 27 -15.33 -35.14 10.67
CA PHE A 27 -14.49 -34.16 9.98
C PHE A 27 -14.24 -34.58 8.53
N ARG A 28 -13.81 -35.81 8.28
CA ARG A 28 -13.55 -36.31 6.91
C ARG A 28 -14.78 -36.35 6.03
N ARG A 29 -15.97 -36.39 6.59
CA ARG A 29 -17.25 -36.36 5.85
C ARG A 29 -17.67 -34.93 5.54
N VAL A 30 -17.57 -34.02 6.51
CA VAL A 30 -18.11 -32.67 6.43
C VAL A 30 -17.13 -31.72 5.71
N PHE A 31 -15.83 -31.84 5.99
CA PHE A 31 -14.80 -30.93 5.46
C PHE A 31 -14.86 -30.75 3.93
N PRO A 32 -14.85 -31.80 3.09
CA PRO A 32 -14.88 -31.61 1.64
C PRO A 32 -16.19 -30.98 1.13
N VAL A 33 -17.31 -31.22 1.82
CA VAL A 33 -18.63 -30.67 1.46
C VAL A 33 -18.67 -29.16 1.71
N VAL A 34 -18.17 -28.72 2.86
CA VAL A 34 -18.13 -27.29 3.23
C VAL A 34 -17.08 -26.53 2.45
N LEU A 35 -16.00 -27.19 2.09
CA LEU A 35 -14.89 -26.55 1.38
C LEU A 35 -15.28 -26.11 -0.05
N ILE A 36 -16.06 -26.89 -0.76
CA ILE A 36 -16.44 -26.59 -2.16
C ILE A 36 -17.11 -25.21 -2.29
N PRO A 37 -18.22 -24.90 -1.58
CA PRO A 37 -18.85 -23.60 -1.70
C PRO A 37 -17.94 -22.43 -1.29
N LEU A 38 -17.10 -22.61 -0.28
CA LEU A 38 -16.15 -21.57 0.16
C LEU A 38 -15.10 -21.27 -0.92
N VAL A 39 -14.54 -22.30 -1.54
CA VAL A 39 -13.57 -22.13 -2.62
C VAL A 39 -14.22 -21.56 -3.87
N LEU A 40 -15.45 -21.96 -4.20
CA LEU A 40 -16.20 -21.37 -5.33
C LEU A 40 -16.41 -19.86 -5.12
N MET A 41 -16.85 -19.43 -3.94
CA MET A 41 -16.97 -17.99 -3.61
C MET A 41 -15.65 -17.25 -3.78
N GLN A 42 -14.54 -17.85 -3.35
CA GLN A 42 -13.22 -17.26 -3.52
C GLN A 42 -12.80 -17.18 -5.00
N LEU A 43 -13.08 -18.20 -5.80
CA LEU A 43 -12.78 -18.18 -7.23
C LEU A 43 -13.60 -17.13 -7.96
N ILE A 44 -14.89 -16.95 -7.62
CA ILE A 44 -15.74 -15.88 -8.16
C ILE A 44 -15.15 -14.50 -7.81
N SER A 45 -14.78 -14.28 -6.55
CA SER A 45 -14.15 -13.03 -6.13
C SER A 45 -12.82 -12.78 -6.86
N SER A 46 -12.03 -13.83 -7.08
CA SER A 46 -10.77 -13.75 -7.83
C SER A 46 -11.00 -13.44 -9.30
N TYR A 47 -12.04 -14.03 -9.91
CA TYR A 47 -12.41 -13.77 -11.30
C TYR A 47 -12.76 -12.29 -11.52
N ILE A 48 -13.61 -11.71 -10.68
CA ILE A 48 -13.97 -10.28 -10.74
C ILE A 48 -12.72 -9.39 -10.69
N ARG A 49 -11.76 -9.73 -9.81
CA ARG A 49 -10.50 -8.97 -9.70
C ARG A 49 -9.56 -9.18 -10.89
N ILE A 50 -9.57 -10.37 -11.49
CA ILE A 50 -8.77 -10.65 -12.68
C ILE A 50 -9.34 -9.89 -13.89
N GLU A 51 -10.64 -9.83 -14.03
CA GLU A 51 -11.30 -9.05 -15.07
C GLU A 51 -10.98 -7.56 -14.95
N ALA A 52 -11.05 -7.01 -13.73
CA ALA A 52 -10.76 -5.60 -13.47
C ALA A 52 -9.27 -5.23 -13.59
N TYR A 53 -8.35 -6.09 -13.14
CA TYR A 53 -6.93 -5.73 -12.93
C TYR A 53 -5.92 -6.69 -13.58
N GLY A 54 -6.37 -7.65 -14.37
CA GLY A 54 -5.52 -8.68 -14.98
C GLY A 54 -5.00 -9.72 -13.98
N ILE A 55 -4.24 -10.67 -14.51
CA ILE A 55 -3.62 -11.73 -13.72
C ILE A 55 -2.28 -11.21 -13.14
N THR A 56 -2.09 -11.43 -11.85
CA THR A 56 -0.81 -11.30 -11.15
C THR A 56 -0.43 -12.65 -10.56
N GLU A 57 0.84 -12.85 -10.15
CA GLU A 57 1.29 -14.13 -9.56
C GLU A 57 0.39 -14.54 -8.39
N SER A 58 0.05 -13.60 -7.51
CA SER A 58 -0.80 -13.87 -6.36
C SER A 58 -2.18 -14.39 -6.78
N ARG A 59 -2.80 -13.79 -7.81
CA ARG A 59 -4.10 -14.23 -8.34
C ARG A 59 -3.99 -15.57 -9.04
N TYR A 60 -2.91 -15.79 -9.79
CA TYR A 60 -2.62 -17.07 -10.42
C TYR A 60 -2.59 -18.19 -9.38
N TYR A 61 -1.82 -18.02 -8.29
CA TYR A 61 -1.75 -19.02 -7.23
C TYR A 61 -3.08 -19.22 -6.52
N VAL A 62 -3.87 -18.18 -6.33
CA VAL A 62 -5.22 -18.28 -5.76
C VAL A 62 -6.13 -19.15 -6.62
N VAL A 63 -6.13 -18.92 -7.94
CA VAL A 63 -6.93 -19.71 -8.89
C VAL A 63 -6.44 -21.15 -8.96
N LEU A 64 -5.13 -21.35 -9.11
CA LEU A 64 -4.52 -22.67 -9.22
C LEU A 64 -4.80 -23.53 -7.98
N PHE A 65 -4.61 -22.96 -6.78
CA PHE A 65 -4.89 -23.66 -5.53
C PHE A 65 -6.39 -23.86 -5.29
N GLY A 66 -7.22 -22.94 -5.76
CA GLY A 66 -8.68 -23.10 -5.74
C GLY A 66 -9.14 -24.29 -6.58
N ILE A 67 -8.63 -24.41 -7.81
CA ILE A 67 -8.92 -25.56 -8.69
C ILE A 67 -8.41 -26.86 -8.05
N PHE A 68 -7.18 -26.88 -7.55
CA PHE A 68 -6.62 -28.00 -6.79
C PHE A 68 -7.57 -28.41 -5.64
N SER A 69 -8.02 -27.45 -4.84
CA SER A 69 -8.90 -27.71 -3.70
C SER A 69 -10.23 -28.33 -4.12
N ILE A 70 -10.84 -27.83 -5.18
CA ILE A 70 -12.11 -28.42 -5.70
C ILE A 70 -11.88 -29.85 -6.18
N VAL A 71 -10.81 -30.09 -6.97
CA VAL A 71 -10.49 -31.44 -7.48
C VAL A 71 -10.24 -32.41 -6.33
N CYS A 72 -9.47 -32.02 -5.31
CA CYS A 72 -9.28 -32.84 -4.11
C CYS A 72 -10.59 -33.13 -3.38
N ALA A 73 -11.43 -32.10 -3.16
CA ALA A 73 -12.70 -32.27 -2.46
C ALA A 73 -13.63 -33.24 -3.22
N LEU A 74 -13.75 -33.06 -4.54
CA LEU A 74 -14.55 -33.97 -5.38
C LEU A 74 -14.00 -35.41 -5.36
N MET A 75 -12.70 -35.59 -5.43
CA MET A 75 -12.07 -36.90 -5.33
C MET A 75 -12.36 -37.57 -3.99
N LEU A 76 -12.36 -36.81 -2.89
CA LEU A 76 -12.68 -37.34 -1.55
C LEU A 76 -14.17 -37.65 -1.37
N LEU A 77 -15.06 -36.94 -2.07
CA LEU A 77 -16.51 -37.18 -2.01
C LEU A 77 -16.95 -38.34 -2.89
N LEU A 78 -16.44 -38.40 -4.12
CA LEU A 78 -16.92 -39.32 -5.16
C LEU A 78 -16.08 -40.63 -5.20
N GLY A 79 -14.87 -40.60 -4.68
CA GLY A 79 -13.97 -41.75 -4.72
C GLY A 79 -14.45 -42.94 -3.87
N LYS A 80 -14.57 -44.10 -4.49
CA LYS A 80 -14.92 -45.35 -3.80
C LYS A 80 -13.84 -45.77 -2.79
N ARG A 81 -12.58 -45.42 -3.01
CA ARG A 81 -11.45 -45.56 -2.08
C ARG A 81 -10.91 -44.18 -1.73
N LYS A 82 -11.17 -43.74 -0.50
CA LYS A 82 -10.63 -42.50 0.05
C LYS A 82 -9.12 -42.66 0.27
N ASN A 83 -8.35 -42.45 -0.77
CA ASN A 83 -6.89 -42.59 -0.69
C ASN A 83 -6.23 -41.21 -0.45
N PRO A 84 -5.76 -40.92 0.78
CA PRO A 84 -5.15 -39.65 1.12
C PRO A 84 -3.83 -39.39 0.34
N ASN A 85 -3.14 -40.46 -0.10
CA ASN A 85 -1.90 -40.33 -0.88
C ASN A 85 -2.16 -39.68 -2.25
N ALA A 86 -3.36 -39.76 -2.79
CA ALA A 86 -3.71 -39.08 -4.04
C ALA A 86 -3.72 -37.58 -3.90
N ILE A 87 -3.99 -37.02 -2.71
CA ILE A 87 -3.88 -35.59 -2.44
C ILE A 87 -2.42 -35.14 -2.60
N VAL A 88 -1.48 -35.91 -2.07
CA VAL A 88 -0.05 -35.61 -2.13
C VAL A 88 0.43 -35.63 -3.59
N LEU A 89 0.03 -36.65 -4.37
CA LEU A 89 0.39 -36.75 -5.78
C LEU A 89 -0.20 -35.59 -6.58
N LEU A 90 -1.44 -35.23 -6.32
CA LEU A 90 -2.12 -34.13 -6.98
C LEU A 90 -1.47 -32.78 -6.62
N SER A 91 -1.07 -32.58 -5.35
CA SER A 91 -0.36 -31.36 -4.95
C SER A 91 0.98 -31.21 -5.66
N ALA A 92 1.74 -32.30 -5.84
CA ALA A 92 2.97 -32.31 -6.61
C ALA A 92 2.73 -31.95 -8.09
N PHE A 93 1.66 -32.47 -8.69
CA PHE A 93 1.27 -32.12 -10.05
C PHE A 93 0.93 -30.64 -10.22
N PHE A 94 0.11 -30.08 -9.32
CA PHE A 94 -0.22 -28.65 -9.36
C PHE A 94 0.99 -27.75 -9.06
N ALA A 95 1.91 -28.18 -8.19
CA ALA A 95 3.17 -27.49 -7.96
C ALA A 95 4.03 -27.45 -9.22
N LEU A 96 4.11 -28.54 -9.97
CA LEU A 96 4.83 -28.57 -11.26
C LEU A 96 4.20 -27.61 -12.27
N ILE A 97 2.87 -27.57 -12.41
CA ILE A 97 2.19 -26.64 -13.31
C ILE A 97 2.59 -25.19 -12.98
N SER A 98 2.74 -24.86 -11.70
CA SER A 98 3.02 -23.48 -11.28
C SER A 98 4.41 -22.96 -11.65
N ILE A 99 5.34 -23.85 -12.06
CA ILE A 99 6.73 -23.50 -12.37
C ILE A 99 7.16 -23.85 -13.81
N ILE A 100 6.33 -24.53 -14.59
CA ILE A 100 6.69 -24.96 -15.96
C ILE A 100 6.28 -23.88 -16.97
N PRO A 101 7.25 -23.25 -17.69
CA PRO A 101 6.92 -22.34 -18.77
C PRO A 101 6.17 -23.06 -19.93
N PRO A 102 5.29 -22.37 -20.64
CA PRO A 102 4.89 -20.97 -20.50
C PRO A 102 3.67 -20.75 -19.57
N ILE A 103 3.22 -21.79 -18.85
CA ILE A 103 1.99 -21.77 -18.04
C ILE A 103 2.23 -21.45 -16.56
N ASP A 104 3.50 -21.21 -16.20
CA ASP A 104 3.88 -20.82 -14.85
C ASP A 104 3.34 -19.43 -14.44
N ALA A 105 3.37 -19.18 -13.14
CA ALA A 105 2.82 -17.95 -12.57
C ALA A 105 3.42 -16.67 -13.14
N PHE A 106 4.74 -16.66 -13.41
CA PHE A 106 5.45 -15.47 -13.87
C PHE A 106 5.14 -15.15 -15.32
N ASN A 107 5.22 -16.16 -16.21
CA ASN A 107 4.92 -15.96 -17.64
C ASN A 107 3.44 -15.58 -17.85
N VAL A 108 2.51 -16.24 -17.17
CA VAL A 108 1.08 -15.91 -17.28
C VAL A 108 0.80 -14.49 -16.78
N SER A 109 1.39 -14.09 -15.65
CA SER A 109 1.22 -12.74 -15.09
C SER A 109 1.85 -11.68 -15.99
N LYS A 110 3.09 -11.90 -16.45
CA LYS A 110 3.78 -11.02 -17.39
C LYS A 110 2.94 -10.77 -18.64
N ASN A 111 2.52 -11.85 -19.31
CA ASN A 111 1.75 -11.73 -20.54
C ASN A 111 0.39 -11.03 -20.33
N SER A 112 -0.27 -11.29 -19.21
CA SER A 112 -1.53 -10.63 -18.87
C SER A 112 -1.37 -9.14 -18.63
N GLN A 113 -0.35 -8.71 -17.89
CA GLN A 113 -0.12 -7.30 -17.58
C GLN A 113 0.44 -6.55 -18.79
N GLN A 114 1.32 -7.19 -19.58
CA GLN A 114 1.81 -6.64 -20.84
C GLN A 114 0.64 -6.36 -21.80
N ALA A 115 -0.22 -7.34 -22.04
CA ALA A 115 -1.35 -7.18 -22.94
C ALA A 115 -2.27 -6.02 -22.53
N ARG A 116 -2.52 -5.87 -21.23
CA ARG A 116 -3.32 -4.75 -20.71
C ARG A 116 -2.63 -3.40 -20.90
N LEU A 117 -1.34 -3.31 -20.59
CA LEU A 117 -0.59 -2.06 -20.77
C LEU A 117 -0.54 -1.67 -22.24
N GLU A 118 -0.23 -2.61 -23.13
CA GLU A 118 -0.22 -2.38 -24.57
C GLU A 118 -1.59 -1.96 -25.10
N GLU A 119 -2.67 -2.56 -24.64
CA GLU A 119 -4.04 -2.18 -25.01
C GLU A 119 -4.33 -0.71 -24.67
N ILE A 120 -3.95 -0.26 -23.46
CA ILE A 120 -4.15 1.12 -23.03
C ILE A 120 -3.27 2.08 -23.84
N LEU A 121 -2.01 1.72 -24.04
CA LEU A 121 -1.08 2.54 -24.84
C LEU A 121 -1.55 2.67 -26.32
N ILE A 122 -2.03 1.57 -26.92
CA ILE A 122 -2.57 1.57 -28.30
C ILE A 122 -3.83 2.43 -28.38
N ARG A 123 -4.79 2.23 -27.45
CA ARG A 123 -6.04 3.00 -27.41
C ARG A 123 -5.82 4.50 -27.33
N ASN A 124 -4.72 4.92 -26.72
CA ASN A 124 -4.34 6.30 -26.54
C ASN A 124 -3.32 6.80 -27.58
N ASP A 125 -3.04 6.06 -28.65
CA ASP A 125 -2.01 6.37 -29.65
C ASP A 125 -0.60 6.57 -29.05
N MET A 126 -0.32 5.92 -27.93
CA MET A 126 0.96 6.00 -27.23
C MET A 126 1.94 4.89 -27.61
N LEU A 127 1.56 3.94 -28.45
CA LEU A 127 2.43 2.88 -28.92
C LEU A 127 2.49 2.90 -30.46
N ALA A 128 3.61 3.36 -31.02
CA ALA A 128 3.87 3.39 -32.45
C ALA A 128 5.02 2.42 -32.80
N GLY A 129 4.66 1.27 -33.37
CA GLY A 129 5.63 0.19 -33.59
C GLY A 129 6.19 -0.31 -32.25
N ASN A 130 7.52 -0.29 -32.13
CA ASN A 130 8.21 -0.70 -30.88
C ASN A 130 8.69 0.52 -30.08
N LYS A 131 7.92 1.61 -30.01
CA LYS A 131 8.32 2.81 -29.25
C LYS A 131 7.11 3.45 -28.58
N ILE A 132 7.32 3.94 -27.36
CA ILE A 132 6.34 4.76 -26.65
C ILE A 132 6.35 6.17 -27.24
N VAL A 133 5.16 6.67 -27.58
CA VAL A 133 4.90 8.05 -27.92
C VAL A 133 4.38 8.76 -26.68
N ARG A 134 5.10 9.77 -26.21
CA ARG A 134 4.74 10.54 -25.01
C ARG A 134 3.45 11.30 -25.20
N LYS A 135 2.56 11.27 -24.23
CA LYS A 135 1.29 11.99 -24.26
C LYS A 135 0.90 12.45 -22.85
N SER A 136 0.64 13.72 -22.67
CA SER A 136 0.22 14.28 -21.37
C SER A 136 -1.30 14.41 -21.24
N ASP A 137 -2.01 14.50 -22.37
CA ASP A 137 -3.46 14.66 -22.43
C ASP A 137 -4.14 13.30 -22.50
N LEU A 138 -4.33 12.70 -21.31
CA LEU A 138 -4.99 11.42 -21.10
C LEU A 138 -6.06 11.57 -20.01
N SER A 139 -7.06 10.69 -20.05
CA SER A 139 -8.01 10.59 -18.94
C SER A 139 -7.31 10.20 -17.62
N GLY A 140 -7.85 10.61 -16.48
CA GLY A 140 -7.33 10.22 -15.16
C GLY A 140 -7.29 8.70 -14.98
N ASP A 141 -8.31 8.00 -15.46
CA ASP A 141 -8.37 6.53 -15.44
C ASP A 141 -7.23 5.88 -16.23
N ASP A 142 -6.94 6.37 -17.44
CA ASP A 142 -5.85 5.84 -18.26
C ASP A 142 -4.48 6.11 -17.61
N LYS A 143 -4.25 7.33 -17.08
CA LYS A 143 -3.04 7.66 -16.32
C LYS A 143 -2.87 6.74 -15.11
N TYR A 144 -3.96 6.53 -14.35
CA TYR A 144 -3.98 5.63 -13.21
C TYR A 144 -3.64 4.19 -13.60
N GLU A 145 -4.27 3.65 -14.64
CA GLU A 145 -4.02 2.27 -15.08
C GLU A 145 -2.60 2.10 -15.61
N ILE A 146 -2.09 3.02 -16.46
CA ILE A 146 -0.71 2.99 -16.95
C ILE A 146 0.26 3.02 -15.76
N THR A 147 0.05 3.92 -14.78
CA THR A 147 0.90 4.02 -13.60
C THR A 147 0.93 2.72 -12.80
N ASN A 148 -0.23 2.14 -12.49
CA ASN A 148 -0.31 0.95 -11.67
C ASN A 148 0.27 -0.29 -12.36
N ILE A 149 -0.05 -0.49 -13.64
CA ILE A 149 0.46 -1.64 -14.38
C ILE A 149 1.97 -1.52 -14.57
N SER A 150 2.46 -0.33 -14.94
CA SER A 150 3.89 -0.11 -15.13
C SER A 150 4.68 -0.27 -13.84
N ASN A 151 4.18 0.24 -12.71
CA ASN A 151 4.79 0.06 -11.40
C ASN A 151 4.84 -1.41 -10.98
N TYR A 152 3.78 -2.17 -11.26
CA TYR A 152 3.80 -3.61 -11.01
C TYR A 152 4.83 -4.31 -11.90
N MET A 153 4.82 -4.04 -13.21
CA MET A 153 5.76 -4.64 -14.17
C MET A 153 7.21 -4.27 -13.87
N TYR A 154 7.47 -3.03 -13.43
CA TYR A 154 8.80 -2.59 -12.99
C TYR A 154 9.29 -3.39 -11.78
N ARG A 155 8.47 -3.48 -10.72
CA ARG A 155 8.83 -4.24 -9.50
C ARG A 155 9.08 -5.72 -9.75
N MET A 156 8.43 -6.29 -10.75
CA MET A 156 8.62 -7.69 -11.16
C MET A 156 9.74 -7.87 -12.19
N GLY A 157 10.36 -6.79 -12.65
CA GLY A 157 11.38 -6.81 -13.68
C GLY A 157 10.86 -7.05 -15.10
N TYR A 158 9.54 -7.06 -15.31
CA TYR A 158 8.92 -7.39 -16.60
C TYR A 158 9.05 -6.28 -17.64
N LEU A 159 9.15 -5.00 -17.22
CA LEU A 159 9.30 -3.88 -18.15
C LEU A 159 10.55 -3.98 -19.01
N TYR A 160 11.64 -4.49 -18.45
CA TYR A 160 12.92 -4.62 -19.18
C TYR A 160 12.86 -5.64 -20.31
N ASP A 161 11.89 -6.54 -20.31
CA ASP A 161 11.68 -7.52 -21.38
C ASP A 161 10.78 -6.99 -22.50
N MET A 162 10.23 -5.78 -22.36
CA MET A 162 9.32 -5.24 -23.36
C MET A 162 10.10 -4.61 -24.51
N PRO A 163 9.79 -4.98 -25.75
CA PRO A 163 10.55 -4.50 -26.94
C PRO A 163 10.41 -3.00 -27.19
N TRP A 164 9.35 -2.38 -26.62
CA TRP A 164 9.03 -0.97 -26.75
C TRP A 164 9.50 -0.13 -25.55
N TYR A 165 9.94 -0.78 -24.48
CA TYR A 165 10.44 -0.08 -23.30
C TYR A 165 11.85 0.47 -23.57
N PRO A 166 12.14 1.74 -23.25
CA PRO A 166 13.47 2.30 -23.46
C PRO A 166 14.51 1.58 -22.61
N ASN A 167 15.67 1.32 -23.18
CA ASN A 167 16.81 0.86 -22.40
C ASN A 167 17.27 2.05 -21.53
N LEU A 168 16.89 2.02 -20.26
CA LEU A 168 17.44 2.95 -19.27
C LEU A 168 18.84 2.44 -18.90
N ASP A 169 19.81 3.35 -18.90
CA ASP A 169 21.14 3.05 -18.36
C ASP A 169 20.99 2.68 -16.86
N ASN A 170 21.83 1.79 -16.37
CA ASN A 170 21.69 1.14 -15.04
C ASN A 170 21.60 2.09 -13.82
N ASP A 171 21.80 3.38 -13.99
CA ASP A 171 21.74 4.40 -12.94
C ASP A 171 20.44 5.25 -12.98
N GLU A 172 19.56 5.05 -13.96
CA GLU A 172 18.33 5.83 -14.10
C GLU A 172 17.21 5.20 -13.25
N ASN A 173 16.66 6.01 -12.38
CA ASN A 173 15.55 5.61 -11.52
C ASN A 173 14.23 5.65 -12.31
N TYR A 174 13.61 4.50 -12.54
CA TYR A 174 12.31 4.39 -13.20
C TYR A 174 11.29 5.41 -12.70
N TYR A 175 11.24 5.65 -11.40
CA TYR A 175 10.27 6.59 -10.81
C TYR A 175 10.57 8.04 -11.19
N ALA A 176 11.83 8.43 -11.28
CA ALA A 176 12.25 9.75 -11.75
C ALA A 176 12.01 9.92 -13.26
N ASP A 177 12.19 8.85 -14.02
CA ASP A 177 12.05 8.88 -15.48
C ASP A 177 10.65 8.58 -16.00
N PHE A 178 9.70 8.24 -15.16
CA PHE A 178 8.35 7.91 -15.56
C PHE A 178 7.72 8.95 -16.49
N LYS A 179 7.85 10.23 -16.15
CA LYS A 179 7.38 11.34 -16.99
C LYS A 179 8.10 11.40 -18.34
N ASN A 180 9.40 11.13 -18.34
CA ASN A 180 10.20 11.09 -19.55
C ASN A 180 9.83 9.94 -20.47
N ILE A 181 9.30 8.84 -19.93
CA ILE A 181 8.85 7.65 -20.66
C ILE A 181 7.44 7.88 -21.22
N TYR A 182 6.48 8.25 -20.37
CA TYR A 182 5.05 8.28 -20.73
C TYR A 182 4.51 9.66 -21.09
N GLY A 183 5.19 10.77 -20.65
CA GLY A 183 4.79 12.15 -20.92
C GLY A 183 3.92 12.78 -19.84
N PHE A 184 3.66 12.10 -18.71
CA PHE A 184 2.93 12.61 -17.55
C PHE A 184 3.53 12.05 -16.27
N GLU A 185 3.29 12.71 -15.13
CA GLU A 185 3.71 12.24 -13.82
C GLU A 185 2.92 10.99 -13.38
N GLN A 186 3.50 10.18 -12.53
CA GLN A 186 2.75 9.05 -11.95
C GLN A 186 1.45 9.53 -11.33
N TYR A 187 0.37 8.84 -11.66
CA TYR A 187 -0.98 9.24 -11.28
C TYR A 187 -1.61 8.16 -10.39
N TYR A 188 -2.00 8.53 -9.18
CA TYR A 188 -2.51 7.60 -8.18
C TYR A 188 -3.99 7.79 -7.84
N ASP A 189 -4.58 8.91 -8.29
CA ASP A 189 -6.00 9.15 -8.10
C ASP A 189 -6.81 8.44 -9.17
N ARG A 190 -7.69 7.54 -8.75
CA ARG A 190 -8.77 7.13 -9.60
C ARG A 190 -9.80 8.25 -9.58
N GLU A 191 -10.11 8.86 -10.71
CA GLU A 191 -11.33 9.67 -10.82
C GLU A 191 -12.53 8.77 -10.51
N TYR A 192 -12.84 8.63 -9.22
CA TYR A 192 -14.19 8.28 -8.83
C TYR A 192 -15.05 9.48 -9.24
N THR A 193 -15.72 9.36 -10.37
CA THR A 193 -16.80 10.23 -10.81
C THR A 193 -18.01 10.05 -9.88
N ASP A 194 -17.83 10.35 -8.62
CA ASP A 194 -18.85 10.73 -7.68
C ASP A 194 -18.27 11.84 -6.81
N GLN A 195 -18.96 12.98 -6.82
CA GLN A 195 -18.66 14.19 -6.07
C GLN A 195 -18.68 13.94 -4.54
N LYS A 196 -17.85 13.01 -4.05
CA LYS A 196 -17.60 12.86 -2.62
C LYS A 196 -16.19 12.25 -2.42
N ASP A 197 -15.46 12.99 -1.64
CA ASP A 197 -14.34 12.59 -0.81
C ASP A 197 -12.95 12.70 -1.44
N LYS A 198 -12.47 13.92 -1.56
CA LYS A 198 -11.06 14.22 -1.37
C LYS A 198 -10.73 14.00 0.12
N SER A 199 -10.76 12.75 0.54
CA SER A 199 -10.52 12.39 1.93
C SER A 199 -9.06 12.02 2.21
N TYR A 200 -8.27 11.74 1.16
CA TYR A 200 -6.91 11.25 1.30
C TYR A 200 -5.88 12.21 0.70
N ILE A 201 -4.83 12.47 1.48
CA ILE A 201 -3.64 13.21 1.04
C ILE A 201 -2.39 12.38 1.30
N ASN A 202 -1.47 12.38 0.34
CA ASN A 202 -0.12 11.89 0.49
C ASN A 202 0.82 12.98 0.01
N ALA A 203 1.47 13.68 0.93
CA ALA A 203 2.39 14.75 0.63
C ALA A 203 3.74 14.50 1.28
N TYR A 204 4.82 14.82 0.57
CA TYR A 204 6.19 14.71 1.05
C TYR A 204 7.04 15.87 0.56
N LEU A 205 8.05 16.17 1.38
CA LEU A 205 9.03 17.19 1.10
C LEU A 205 9.89 16.78 -0.11
N ASP A 206 10.24 17.75 -0.96
CA ASP A 206 11.25 17.52 -2.01
C ASP A 206 12.59 17.19 -1.37
N GLU A 207 13.09 15.97 -1.60
CA GLU A 207 14.36 15.48 -1.05
C GLU A 207 15.58 16.28 -1.53
N ASN A 208 15.44 17.03 -2.64
CA ASN A 208 16.51 17.85 -3.20
C ASN A 208 16.55 19.27 -2.60
N GLU A 209 15.58 19.63 -1.77
CA GLU A 209 15.52 20.95 -1.15
C GLU A 209 16.33 20.99 0.14
N ALA A 210 17.33 21.86 0.22
CA ALA A 210 18.15 22.01 1.40
C ALA A 210 17.38 22.68 2.56
N ILE A 211 17.42 22.10 3.73
CA ILE A 211 16.77 22.64 4.93
C ILE A 211 17.75 23.62 5.63
N ASN A 212 17.40 24.89 5.70
CA ASN A 212 18.18 25.86 6.49
C ASN A 212 17.84 25.72 7.98
N ILE A 213 18.89 25.52 8.78
CA ILE A 213 18.81 25.31 10.23
C ILE A 213 19.48 26.45 11.03
N GLU A 214 20.01 27.49 10.35
CA GLU A 214 20.86 28.52 10.97
C GLU A 214 20.15 29.31 12.09
N GLU A 215 18.82 29.43 12.04
CA GLU A 215 18.04 30.16 13.05
C GLU A 215 17.61 29.29 14.24
N PHE A 216 18.02 28.02 14.29
CA PHE A 216 17.53 27.08 15.29
C PHE A 216 18.67 26.37 16.02
N ASP A 217 18.49 26.19 17.36
CA ASP A 217 19.47 25.60 18.24
C ASP A 217 19.29 24.09 18.41
N VAL A 218 18.06 23.61 18.22
CA VAL A 218 17.67 22.20 18.46
C VAL A 218 16.84 21.68 17.32
N LEU A 219 17.15 20.44 16.91
CA LEU A 219 16.38 19.66 15.92
C LEU A 219 15.97 18.32 16.53
N VAL A 220 14.67 18.01 16.49
CA VAL A 220 14.13 16.72 16.91
C VAL A 220 13.31 16.11 15.77
N LYS A 221 13.63 14.87 15.37
CA LYS A 221 12.76 14.13 14.43
C LYS A 221 11.62 13.48 15.20
N ILE A 222 10.40 13.64 14.69
CA ILE A 222 9.18 13.05 15.25
C ILE A 222 8.45 12.18 14.23
N THR A 223 7.76 11.17 14.75
CA THR A 223 6.78 10.39 13.99
C THR A 223 5.48 10.39 14.77
N ALA A 224 4.38 10.75 14.12
CA ALA A 224 3.07 10.80 14.72
C ALA A 224 2.05 9.99 13.90
N HIS A 225 1.11 9.33 14.58
CA HIS A 225 0.03 8.57 13.95
C HIS A 225 -1.30 8.99 14.55
N SER A 226 -2.37 8.96 13.77
CA SER A 226 -3.71 9.11 14.33
C SER A 226 -4.01 8.02 15.35
N LYS A 227 -4.87 8.33 16.30
CA LYS A 227 -5.31 7.42 17.35
C LYS A 227 -6.04 6.21 16.77
N SER A 228 -5.35 5.09 16.57
CA SER A 228 -6.02 3.79 16.46
C SER A 228 -6.59 3.42 17.84
N SER A 229 -7.79 2.85 17.90
CA SER A 229 -8.53 2.50 19.11
C SER A 229 -7.79 1.58 20.11
N SER A 230 -6.57 1.17 19.81
CA SER A 230 -5.75 0.24 20.60
C SER A 230 -4.38 0.73 21.02
N SER A 231 -3.91 1.91 20.60
CA SER A 231 -2.58 2.40 21.00
C SER A 231 -2.63 3.84 21.52
N ARG A 232 -2.38 3.99 22.82
CA ARG A 232 -2.05 5.26 23.45
C ARG A 232 -0.60 5.61 23.12
N PHE A 233 -0.34 6.32 22.05
CA PHE A 233 0.87 7.11 21.93
C PHE A 233 0.59 8.56 22.36
N ILE A 234 0.29 8.72 23.63
CA ILE A 234 0.38 9.97 24.37
C ILE A 234 1.74 9.92 25.03
N GLY A 235 2.63 10.81 24.69
CA GLY A 235 3.89 10.75 25.40
C GLY A 235 4.96 11.72 24.95
N LYS A 236 5.95 11.75 25.79
CA LYS A 236 7.23 12.40 25.62
C LYS A 236 7.92 11.89 24.36
N ILE A 237 8.15 12.80 23.41
CA ILE A 237 8.88 12.51 22.18
C ILE A 237 10.39 12.63 22.43
N GLY A 238 10.84 13.66 23.15
CA GLY A 238 12.24 13.93 23.40
C GLY A 238 12.49 14.94 24.50
N ASN A 239 13.74 15.00 24.97
CA ASN A 239 14.25 16.03 25.87
C ASN A 239 15.33 16.81 25.16
N PHE A 240 15.41 18.08 25.42
CA PHE A 240 16.52 18.91 24.97
C PHE A 240 16.84 19.98 26.02
N THR A 241 18.03 20.53 25.93
CA THR A 241 18.48 21.64 26.79
C THR A 241 18.73 22.84 25.88
N LEU A 242 18.17 23.98 26.25
CA LEU A 242 18.37 25.26 25.57
C LEU A 242 18.65 26.31 26.61
N GLU A 243 19.73 27.08 26.45
CA GLU A 243 20.19 28.11 27.41
C GLU A 243 20.31 27.64 28.88
N GLY A 244 20.70 26.36 29.07
CA GLY A 244 20.82 25.76 30.40
C GLY A 244 19.52 25.32 31.06
N ARG A 245 18.39 25.44 30.37
CA ARG A 245 17.05 24.98 30.82
C ARG A 245 16.67 23.67 30.12
N ASN A 246 15.99 22.82 30.86
CA ASN A 246 15.57 21.51 30.33
C ASN A 246 14.11 21.61 29.85
N TYR A 247 13.90 21.17 28.63
CA TYR A 247 12.60 21.12 27.97
C TYR A 247 12.24 19.70 27.58
N ILE A 248 10.92 19.45 27.51
CA ILE A 248 10.34 18.19 27.07
C ILE A 248 9.45 18.48 25.87
N LEU A 249 9.74 17.86 24.73
CA LEU A 249 8.83 17.84 23.59
C LEU A 249 7.82 16.71 23.76
N HIS A 250 6.55 17.05 23.62
CA HIS A 250 5.43 16.16 23.86
C HIS A 250 4.45 16.19 22.68
N SER A 251 3.85 15.05 22.35
CA SER A 251 2.70 15.00 21.47
C SER A 251 1.49 14.49 22.23
N ASP A 252 0.37 15.09 22.01
CA ASP A 252 -0.92 14.68 22.57
C ASP A 252 -2.01 14.72 21.50
N TYR A 253 -3.09 14.00 21.76
CA TYR A 253 -4.26 13.96 20.90
C TYR A 253 -5.49 14.34 21.71
N ASP A 254 -6.30 15.23 21.18
CA ASP A 254 -7.60 15.50 21.75
C ASP A 254 -8.57 14.31 21.56
N LYS A 255 -9.79 14.44 22.12
CA LYS A 255 -10.81 13.38 22.03
C LYS A 255 -11.26 13.08 20.58
N LYS A 256 -11.04 14.04 19.68
CA LYS A 256 -11.36 13.95 18.25
C LYS A 256 -10.19 13.43 17.40
N GLY A 257 -9.02 13.15 18.02
CA GLY A 257 -7.83 12.67 17.34
C GLY A 257 -6.94 13.76 16.73
N ASN A 258 -7.20 15.05 17.03
CA ASN A 258 -6.35 16.14 16.55
C ASN A 258 -5.00 16.12 17.30
N LEU A 259 -3.91 16.14 16.54
CA LEU A 259 -2.55 16.18 17.08
C LEU A 259 -2.19 17.57 17.58
N THR A 260 -1.61 17.62 18.75
CA THR A 260 -0.99 18.81 19.34
C THR A 260 0.45 18.49 19.70
N ILE A 261 1.38 19.36 19.32
CA ILE A 261 2.80 19.30 19.69
C ILE A 261 3.08 20.39 20.67
N SER A 262 3.60 20.03 21.84
CA SER A 262 3.82 20.95 22.96
C SER A 262 5.22 20.84 23.50
N VAL A 263 5.79 21.97 23.93
CA VAL A 263 7.07 22.05 24.66
C VAL A 263 6.78 22.42 26.10
N PHE A 264 7.29 21.60 27.01
CA PHE A 264 7.14 21.77 28.46
C PHE A 264 8.47 22.19 29.12
N GLU A 265 8.39 23.04 30.12
CA GLU A 265 9.43 23.33 31.09
C GLU A 265 8.85 23.13 32.50
N ASN A 266 9.42 22.22 33.29
CA ASN A 266 8.97 21.93 34.68
C ASN A 266 7.45 21.69 34.77
N ASP A 267 6.92 20.83 33.91
CA ASP A 267 5.51 20.47 33.80
C ASP A 267 4.55 21.59 33.34
N ASN A 268 5.06 22.76 32.96
CA ASN A 268 4.28 23.83 32.38
C ASN A 268 4.43 23.86 30.86
N ILE A 269 3.32 24.03 30.17
CA ILE A 269 3.33 24.22 28.71
C ILE A 269 3.92 25.60 28.42
N ILE A 270 5.00 25.64 27.63
CA ILE A 270 5.63 26.88 27.19
C ILE A 270 5.08 27.33 25.84
N ILE A 271 4.97 26.39 24.91
CA ILE A 271 4.43 26.64 23.59
C ILE A 271 3.68 25.39 23.09
N GLU A 272 2.60 25.59 22.37
CA GLU A 272 1.75 24.51 21.84
C GLU A 272 1.35 24.82 20.41
N VAL A 273 1.41 23.82 19.53
CA VAL A 273 1.04 23.90 18.12
C VAL A 273 -0.03 22.85 17.83
N SER A 274 -1.23 23.28 17.46
CA SER A 274 -2.27 22.38 16.93
C SER A 274 -2.00 22.11 15.45
N MET A 275 -1.98 20.87 15.07
CA MET A 275 -1.77 20.46 13.67
C MET A 275 -3.06 20.42 12.86
N LYS A 276 -4.23 20.58 13.51
CA LYS A 276 -5.54 20.46 12.86
C LYS A 276 -5.71 21.43 11.69
N GLU A 277 -5.59 22.71 11.96
CA GLU A 277 -5.78 23.76 10.95
C GLU A 277 -4.81 23.60 9.78
N PHE A 278 -3.56 23.26 10.09
CA PHE A 278 -2.54 23.00 9.07
C PHE A 278 -2.90 21.79 8.16
N ILE A 279 -3.35 20.69 8.76
CA ILE A 279 -3.74 19.50 7.99
C ILE A 279 -4.98 19.81 7.13
N GLU A 280 -5.97 20.57 7.66
CA GLU A 280 -7.14 21.01 6.90
C GLU A 280 -6.73 21.91 5.71
N GLU A 281 -5.84 22.90 5.92
CA GLU A 281 -5.29 23.72 4.84
C GLU A 281 -4.51 22.91 3.80
N LEU A 282 -3.77 21.88 4.26
CA LEU A 282 -3.02 21.00 3.39
C LEU A 282 -3.97 20.22 2.46
N PHE A 283 -5.14 19.79 2.97
CA PHE A 283 -6.18 19.15 2.16
C PHE A 283 -6.76 20.10 1.11
N GLU A 284 -6.96 21.36 1.44
CA GLU A 284 -7.39 22.36 0.46
C GLU A 284 -6.35 22.60 -0.63
N LYS A 285 -5.08 22.72 -0.26
CA LYS A 285 -3.96 22.91 -1.20
C LYS A 285 -3.67 21.68 -2.04
N ALA A 286 -3.84 20.48 -1.50
CA ALA A 286 -3.61 19.20 -2.19
C ALA A 286 -4.64 18.92 -3.30
N ASN A 287 -5.68 19.74 -3.44
CA ASN A 287 -6.62 19.70 -4.54
C ASN A 287 -5.97 19.80 -5.94
N GLU A 288 -4.68 20.12 -6.00
CA GLU A 288 -3.90 20.23 -7.23
C GLU A 288 -3.02 19.01 -7.54
N ASN A 289 -3.22 17.85 -6.90
CA ASN A 289 -2.45 16.61 -7.12
C ASN A 289 -0.92 16.75 -6.98
N LYS A 290 -0.44 17.58 -6.06
CA LYS A 290 1.00 17.70 -5.77
C LYS A 290 1.38 16.72 -4.67
N LEU A 291 1.98 15.60 -5.06
CA LEU A 291 2.58 14.62 -4.13
C LEU A 291 3.87 15.17 -3.50
N VAL A 292 4.68 15.91 -4.27
CA VAL A 292 5.91 16.57 -3.82
C VAL A 292 5.62 18.03 -3.56
N MET A 293 5.94 18.51 -2.36
CA MET A 293 5.70 19.89 -1.95
C MET A 293 7.00 20.56 -1.48
N ASN A 294 7.10 21.86 -1.69
CA ASN A 294 8.20 22.65 -1.15
C ASN A 294 8.05 22.88 0.35
N GLN A 295 9.15 23.29 1.02
CA GLN A 295 9.16 23.51 2.48
C GLN A 295 8.10 24.49 2.95
N GLU A 296 7.82 25.55 2.19
CA GLU A 296 6.86 26.57 2.57
C GLU A 296 5.44 26.01 2.80
N ASN A 297 5.04 25.05 1.96
CA ASN A 297 3.74 24.38 2.07
C ASN A 297 3.66 23.29 3.16
N LEU A 298 4.81 22.82 3.64
CA LEU A 298 4.92 21.75 4.64
C LEU A 298 5.44 22.26 6.00
N THR A 299 5.42 23.56 6.23
CA THR A 299 5.94 24.19 7.44
C THR A 299 4.86 24.86 8.26
N VAL A 300 4.92 24.63 9.57
CA VAL A 300 4.15 25.39 10.59
C VAL A 300 5.13 26.05 11.54
N GLU A 301 4.99 27.36 11.75
CA GLU A 301 5.80 28.11 12.70
C GLU A 301 4.94 28.76 13.77
N LYS A 302 5.43 28.77 14.99
CA LYS A 302 4.84 29.51 16.12
C LYS A 302 5.94 30.08 17.00
N GLN A 303 5.75 31.27 17.52
CA GLN A 303 6.67 31.95 18.40
C GLN A 303 5.94 32.63 19.53
N ASN A 304 6.59 32.67 20.71
CA ASN A 304 6.21 33.49 21.85
C ASN A 304 7.47 34.16 22.48
N ASP A 305 7.31 34.79 23.63
CA ASP A 305 8.41 35.49 24.30
C ASP A 305 9.53 34.55 24.83
N LYS A 306 9.36 33.23 24.78
CA LYS A 306 10.27 32.24 25.34
C LYS A 306 10.88 31.30 24.31
N LEU A 307 10.13 30.93 23.29
CA LEU A 307 10.55 29.96 22.29
C LEU A 307 9.98 30.27 20.91
N LYS A 308 10.76 29.98 19.88
CA LYS A 308 10.32 29.83 18.49
C LYS A 308 10.33 28.34 18.15
N ILE A 309 9.23 27.81 17.59
CA ILE A 309 9.11 26.45 17.10
C ILE A 309 8.73 26.45 15.63
N LYS A 310 9.43 25.63 14.84
CA LYS A 310 9.12 25.34 13.45
C LYS A 310 8.94 23.85 13.29
N ILE A 311 7.84 23.43 12.70
CA ILE A 311 7.57 22.02 12.36
C ILE A 311 7.59 21.91 10.85
N LEU A 312 8.55 21.18 10.32
CA LEU A 312 8.66 20.88 8.90
C LEU A 312 8.26 19.42 8.68
N ILE A 313 7.19 19.21 7.95
CA ILE A 313 6.70 17.88 7.64
C ILE A 313 7.51 17.29 6.51
N ASN A 314 8.13 16.14 6.77
CA ASN A 314 8.88 15.38 5.78
C ASN A 314 7.97 14.49 4.91
N ASN A 315 6.99 13.87 5.58
CA ASN A 315 5.99 13.02 4.92
C ASN A 315 4.69 13.04 5.73
N ILE A 316 3.56 13.15 5.06
CA ILE A 316 2.23 13.02 5.66
C ILE A 316 1.31 12.22 4.76
N ASN A 317 0.71 11.18 5.33
CA ASN A 317 -0.41 10.46 4.76
C ASN A 317 -1.61 10.70 5.67
N ALA A 318 -2.65 11.34 5.17
CA ALA A 318 -3.84 11.63 5.96
C ALA A 318 -5.11 11.28 5.20
N ASP A 319 -6.13 10.81 5.94
CA ASP A 319 -7.45 10.51 5.44
C ASP A 319 -8.50 11.19 6.35
N ILE A 320 -9.31 12.07 5.77
CA ILE A 320 -10.43 12.75 6.44
C ILE A 320 -11.74 12.13 5.94
N TYR A 321 -11.93 10.84 6.19
CA TYR A 321 -13.20 10.19 5.88
C TYR A 321 -14.34 10.70 6.75
N ASP A 322 -14.03 11.10 7.99
CA ASP A 322 -14.93 11.69 8.96
C ASP A 322 -14.24 12.91 9.57
N PRO A 323 -14.80 14.15 9.46
CA PRO A 323 -14.22 15.35 10.06
C PRO A 323 -13.99 15.26 11.58
N ASP A 324 -14.70 14.36 12.26
CA ASP A 324 -14.53 14.06 13.68
C ASP A 324 -13.52 12.93 13.96
N ASN A 325 -13.02 12.22 12.91
CA ASN A 325 -12.05 11.12 13.03
C ASN A 325 -11.03 11.16 11.89
N MET A 326 -10.04 12.01 12.01
CA MET A 326 -8.94 12.10 11.07
C MET A 326 -7.93 10.96 11.31
N TYR A 327 -7.62 10.20 10.27
CA TYR A 327 -6.53 9.21 10.28
C TYR A 327 -5.33 9.79 9.57
N PHE A 328 -4.18 9.81 10.22
CA PHE A 328 -2.94 10.24 9.59
C PHE A 328 -1.72 9.50 10.11
N TYR A 329 -0.70 9.49 9.31
CA TYR A 329 0.69 9.19 9.64
C TYR A 329 1.55 10.36 9.20
N MET A 330 2.45 10.84 10.04
CA MET A 330 3.30 11.98 9.77
C MET A 330 4.71 11.76 10.32
N ASP A 331 5.71 11.97 9.48
CA ASP A 331 7.11 12.19 9.88
C ASP A 331 7.44 13.67 9.73
N ALA A 332 8.03 14.27 10.75
CA ALA A 332 8.39 15.68 10.73
C ALA A 332 9.67 15.97 11.49
N PHE A 333 10.26 17.12 11.18
CA PHE A 333 11.35 17.72 11.92
C PHE A 333 10.79 18.89 12.74
N VAL A 334 11.11 18.91 14.04
CA VAL A 334 10.76 19.99 14.95
C VAL A 334 12.03 20.74 15.29
N PHE A 335 12.07 21.99 14.89
CA PHE A 335 13.17 22.93 15.20
C PHE A 335 12.73 23.83 16.33
N VAL A 336 13.63 24.11 17.27
CA VAL A 336 13.38 24.99 18.41
C VAL A 336 14.56 25.93 18.60
N SER A 337 14.27 27.19 18.86
CA SER A 337 15.27 28.20 19.27
C SER A 337 14.73 29.10 20.37
N ALA A 338 15.63 29.82 21.03
CA ALA A 338 15.26 31.02 21.77
C ALA A 338 14.71 32.08 20.80
N PRO A 339 13.84 33.02 21.23
CA PRO A 339 13.22 34.02 20.40
C PRO A 339 14.20 35.06 19.86
#